data_72d8785c25a3fef60c43a26f62c28a81
#
_entry.id   72d8785c25a3fef60c43a26f62c28a81
#
_cell.length_a   1.000
_cell.length_b   1.000
_cell.length_c   1.000
_cell.angle_alpha   90.00
_cell.angle_beta   90.00
_cell.angle_gamma   90.00
#
_symmetry.space_group_name_H-M   'P 1'
#
loop_
_entity.id
_entity.type
_entity.pdbx_description
1 polymer ?
#
loop_
_entity_poly.entity_id
_entity_poly.type
_entity_poly.pdbx_seq_one_letter_code
_entity_poly.pdbx_strand_id
1 'polypeptide(L)'
;AALDDAFTAYQSLLKGGCDPKSIIVFGDSAGGNLALALSLKLKDEKLPQPGLLILDSPWTTMETISPSRQGSVKKDLILGEINPNMFYEINHPSYAKGAKLDDPYLSPLYGDLTGLPPMLIQTGGYEVFLDEGMKLAEKAASDDVKVTLTVYPYMSHDFPFCVPEIQDSVDAFEEMQSFINLNMKP
;
A
#
# COMPACT_ATOMS: atom_id res chain seq x y z
N ALA A 1 -0.20 -17.28 -5.57
CA ALA A 1 -1.32 -17.58 -4.67
C ALA A 1 -2.08 -16.32 -4.29
N ALA A 2 -1.61 -15.47 -3.32
CA ALA A 2 -2.41 -14.34 -2.85
C ALA A 2 -2.85 -13.37 -3.99
N LEU A 3 -1.96 -13.02 -4.90
CA LEU A 3 -2.30 -12.17 -6.04
C LEU A 3 -3.33 -12.82 -6.98
N ASP A 4 -3.23 -14.13 -7.21
CA ASP A 4 -4.19 -14.83 -8.06
C ASP A 4 -5.57 -14.94 -7.39
N ASP A 5 -5.58 -15.09 -6.07
CA ASP A 5 -6.81 -15.13 -5.28
C ASP A 5 -7.51 -13.78 -5.31
N ALA A 6 -6.77 -12.68 -5.07
CA ALA A 6 -7.26 -11.31 -5.16
C ALA A 6 -7.78 -10.97 -6.56
N PHE A 7 -7.02 -11.37 -7.60
CA PHE A 7 -7.43 -11.19 -8.99
C PHE A 7 -8.71 -11.96 -9.34
N THR A 8 -8.82 -13.20 -8.87
CA THR A 8 -10.04 -14.01 -9.07
C THR A 8 -11.24 -13.39 -8.34
N ALA A 9 -11.06 -12.91 -7.12
CA ALA A 9 -12.10 -12.21 -6.37
C ALA A 9 -12.57 -10.96 -7.11
N TYR A 10 -11.64 -10.13 -7.59
CA TYR A 10 -11.97 -8.93 -8.36
C TYR A 10 -12.72 -9.26 -9.64
N GLN A 11 -12.26 -10.27 -10.42
CA GLN A 11 -12.98 -10.72 -11.60
C GLN A 11 -14.41 -11.22 -11.28
N SER A 12 -14.61 -11.82 -10.11
CA SER A 12 -15.92 -12.29 -9.67
C SER A 12 -16.87 -11.14 -9.39
N LEU A 13 -16.38 -10.02 -8.82
CA LEU A 13 -17.16 -8.80 -8.65
C LEU A 13 -17.60 -8.23 -10.01
N LEU A 14 -16.69 -8.14 -10.98
CA LEU A 14 -17.00 -7.65 -12.33
C LEU A 14 -18.04 -8.54 -13.03
N LYS A 15 -17.88 -9.87 -12.95
CA LYS A 15 -18.84 -10.84 -13.50
C LYS A 15 -20.21 -10.77 -12.82
N GLY A 16 -20.22 -10.40 -11.53
CA GLY A 16 -21.44 -10.15 -10.75
C GLY A 16 -22.14 -8.84 -11.08
N GLY A 17 -21.57 -8.02 -11.99
CA GLY A 17 -22.16 -6.75 -12.43
C GLY A 17 -21.80 -5.56 -11.55
N CYS A 18 -20.80 -5.68 -10.65
CA CYS A 18 -20.28 -4.53 -9.91
C CYS A 18 -19.64 -3.54 -10.88
N ASP A 19 -20.01 -2.27 -10.78
CA ASP A 19 -19.29 -1.20 -11.49
C ASP A 19 -17.88 -1.08 -10.90
N PRO A 20 -16.81 -1.26 -11.69
CA PRO A 20 -15.45 -1.13 -11.21
C PRO A 20 -15.18 0.24 -10.57
N LYS A 21 -15.85 1.30 -11.02
CA LYS A 21 -15.72 2.64 -10.45
C LYS A 21 -16.31 2.78 -9.04
N SER A 22 -17.15 1.84 -8.62
CA SER A 22 -17.67 1.78 -7.25
C SER A 22 -16.88 0.84 -6.34
N ILE A 23 -15.83 0.19 -6.84
CA ILE A 23 -14.96 -0.68 -6.05
C ILE A 23 -13.80 0.15 -5.46
N ILE A 24 -13.61 0.02 -4.16
CA ILE A 24 -12.42 0.53 -3.44
C ILE A 24 -11.54 -0.68 -3.13
N VAL A 25 -10.26 -0.60 -3.48
CA VAL A 25 -9.28 -1.57 -3.00
C VAL A 25 -8.48 -0.91 -1.89
N PHE A 26 -8.60 -1.47 -0.70
CA PHE A 26 -7.89 -1.03 0.50
C PHE A 26 -6.87 -2.10 0.90
N GLY A 27 -5.71 -1.66 1.36
CA GLY A 27 -4.68 -2.55 1.91
C GLY A 27 -3.71 -1.83 2.83
N ASP A 28 -3.41 -2.46 3.94
CA ASP A 28 -2.38 -2.06 4.91
C ASP A 28 -1.13 -2.93 4.73
N SER A 29 0.04 -2.38 4.95
CA SER A 29 1.30 -3.13 4.97
C SER A 29 1.51 -4.02 3.73
N ALA A 30 1.61 -5.33 3.92
CA ALA A 30 1.63 -6.34 2.85
C ALA A 30 0.34 -6.35 2.01
N GLY A 31 -0.80 -5.95 2.60
CA GLY A 31 -2.06 -5.73 1.87
C GLY A 31 -1.99 -4.55 0.92
N GLY A 32 -1.26 -3.49 1.29
CA GLY A 32 -0.96 -2.36 0.40
C GLY A 32 -0.12 -2.78 -0.81
N ASN A 33 0.87 -3.67 -0.60
CA ASN A 33 1.59 -4.33 -1.69
C ASN A 33 0.65 -5.09 -2.62
N LEU A 34 -0.20 -5.95 -2.04
CA LEU A 34 -1.14 -6.78 -2.78
C LEU A 34 -2.16 -5.92 -3.58
N ALA A 35 -2.62 -4.82 -3.02
CA ALA A 35 -3.54 -3.88 -3.68
C ALA A 35 -2.91 -3.26 -4.95
N LEU A 36 -1.64 -2.84 -4.83
CA LEU A 36 -0.86 -2.32 -5.97
C LEU A 36 -0.58 -3.40 -7.01
N ALA A 37 -0.11 -4.58 -6.57
CA ALA A 37 0.15 -5.71 -7.46
C ALA A 37 -1.11 -6.16 -8.21
N LEU A 38 -2.27 -6.15 -7.54
CA LEU A 38 -3.57 -6.41 -8.18
C LEU A 38 -3.86 -5.37 -9.28
N SER A 39 -3.67 -4.08 -8.99
CA SER A 39 -3.91 -3.02 -9.97
C SER A 39 -2.97 -3.12 -11.16
N LEU A 40 -1.70 -3.45 -10.96
CA LEU A 40 -0.76 -3.73 -12.05
C LEU A 40 -1.21 -4.93 -12.90
N LYS A 41 -1.62 -6.02 -12.25
CA LYS A 41 -2.11 -7.21 -12.95
C LYS A 41 -3.40 -6.92 -13.74
N LEU A 42 -4.32 -6.14 -13.18
CA LEU A 42 -5.53 -5.72 -13.90
C LEU A 42 -5.18 -4.90 -15.14
N LYS A 43 -4.17 -4.01 -15.05
CA LYS A 43 -3.67 -3.23 -16.19
C LYS A 43 -3.09 -4.14 -17.28
N ASP A 44 -2.22 -5.07 -16.92
CA ASP A 44 -1.58 -6.00 -17.86
C ASP A 44 -2.60 -6.90 -18.57
N GLU A 45 -3.61 -7.33 -17.85
CA GLU A 45 -4.74 -8.13 -18.37
C GLU A 45 -5.81 -7.26 -19.07
N LYS A 46 -5.62 -5.94 -19.17
CA LYS A 46 -6.53 -4.97 -19.79
C LYS A 46 -7.95 -5.02 -19.18
N LEU A 47 -8.03 -5.28 -17.90
CA LEU A 47 -9.28 -5.26 -17.14
C LEU A 47 -9.52 -3.86 -16.53
N PRO A 48 -10.80 -3.51 -16.27
CA PRO A 48 -11.11 -2.24 -15.64
C PRO A 48 -10.45 -2.11 -14.26
N GLN A 49 -9.91 -0.92 -13.98
CA GLN A 49 -9.35 -0.57 -12.68
C GLN A 49 -10.46 -0.25 -11.67
N PRO A 50 -10.22 -0.47 -10.36
CA PRO A 50 -11.12 0.01 -9.30
C PRO A 50 -11.27 1.53 -9.32
N GLY A 51 -12.25 2.05 -8.59
CA GLY A 51 -12.49 3.48 -8.48
C GLY A 51 -11.36 4.22 -7.79
N LEU A 52 -10.77 3.62 -6.75
CA LEU A 52 -9.61 4.17 -6.02
C LEU A 52 -8.88 3.11 -5.20
N LEU A 53 -7.65 3.46 -4.79
CA LEU A 53 -6.83 2.72 -3.85
C LEU A 53 -6.68 3.49 -2.54
N ILE A 54 -6.72 2.79 -1.41
CA ILE A 54 -6.31 3.32 -0.10
C ILE A 54 -5.21 2.40 0.43
N LEU A 55 -4.06 2.98 0.71
CA LEU A 55 -2.84 2.26 1.06
C LEU A 55 -2.33 2.80 2.39
N ASP A 56 -2.47 2.04 3.46
CA ASP A 56 -1.93 2.38 4.77
C ASP A 56 -0.59 1.68 4.98
N SER A 57 0.44 2.44 5.36
CA SER A 57 1.78 1.92 5.64
C SER A 57 2.30 0.89 4.60
N PRO A 58 2.17 1.13 3.28
CA PRO A 58 2.33 0.08 2.28
C PRO A 58 3.78 -0.43 2.16
N TRP A 59 3.95 -1.75 2.19
CA TRP A 59 5.24 -2.40 1.88
C TRP A 59 5.42 -2.50 0.36
N THR A 60 6.10 -1.56 -0.26
CA THR A 60 6.13 -1.41 -1.73
C THR A 60 7.29 -2.08 -2.43
N THR A 61 8.31 -2.52 -1.70
CA THR A 61 9.47 -3.25 -2.26
C THR A 61 9.98 -4.33 -1.33
N MET A 62 10.36 -5.48 -1.90
CA MET A 62 11.02 -6.56 -1.17
C MET A 62 12.53 -6.29 -0.96
N GLU A 63 13.06 -5.24 -1.58
CA GLU A 63 14.46 -4.83 -1.36
C GLU A 63 14.59 -4.00 -0.08
N THR A 64 15.73 -4.16 0.59
CA THR A 64 16.01 -3.50 1.89
C THR A 64 16.80 -2.20 1.74
N ILE A 65 16.56 -1.48 0.64
CA ILE A 65 17.34 -0.29 0.25
C ILE A 65 16.86 1.02 0.85
N SER A 66 15.69 1.02 1.50
CA SER A 66 15.09 2.25 2.05
C SER A 66 15.84 2.70 3.31
N PRO A 67 16.32 3.96 3.39
CA PRO A 67 17.01 4.49 4.57
C PRO A 67 16.18 4.35 5.86
N SER A 68 14.87 4.53 5.81
CA SER A 68 13.97 4.37 6.95
C SER A 68 14.00 2.97 7.55
N ARG A 69 14.28 1.93 6.77
CA ARG A 69 14.44 0.55 7.28
C ARG A 69 15.54 0.41 8.33
N GLN A 70 16.54 1.26 8.29
CA GLN A 70 17.61 1.32 9.29
C GLN A 70 17.39 2.46 10.29
N GLY A 71 16.96 3.62 9.80
CA GLY A 71 16.81 4.84 10.60
C GLY A 71 15.65 4.79 11.59
N SER A 72 14.59 4.05 11.28
CA SER A 72 13.38 3.96 12.11
C SER A 72 13.31 2.69 12.95
N VAL A 73 14.28 1.79 12.86
CA VAL A 73 14.27 0.49 13.55
C VAL A 73 14.05 0.56 15.06
N LYS A 74 14.52 1.63 15.72
CA LYS A 74 14.32 1.88 17.15
C LYS A 74 13.06 2.65 17.50
N LYS A 75 12.38 3.20 16.49
CA LYS A 75 11.21 4.05 16.66
C LYS A 75 9.92 3.31 16.31
N ASP A 76 10.00 2.40 15.35
CA ASP A 76 8.87 1.59 14.93
C ASP A 76 8.58 0.51 15.98
N LEU A 77 7.41 0.62 16.61
CA LEU A 77 7.00 -0.28 17.69
C LEU A 77 6.42 -1.60 17.17
N ILE A 78 6.15 -1.70 15.87
CA ILE A 78 5.53 -2.88 15.25
C ILE A 78 6.58 -3.69 14.47
N LEU A 79 7.30 -3.05 13.55
CA LEU A 79 8.25 -3.71 12.66
C LEU A 79 9.72 -3.47 13.03
N GLY A 80 9.99 -2.71 14.09
CA GLY A 80 11.34 -2.40 14.53
C GLY A 80 11.99 -3.48 15.40
N GLU A 81 13.11 -3.12 16.04
CA GLU A 81 13.92 -4.06 16.85
C GLU A 81 13.18 -4.65 18.04
N ILE A 82 12.08 -4.05 18.49
CA ILE A 82 11.25 -4.58 19.56
C ILE A 82 10.55 -5.88 19.15
N ASN A 83 10.34 -6.09 17.86
CA ASN A 83 9.78 -7.30 17.26
C ASN A 83 10.80 -7.97 16.30
N PRO A 84 11.85 -8.60 16.82
CA PRO A 84 12.97 -9.07 16.02
C PRO A 84 12.59 -10.10 14.94
N ASN A 85 11.54 -10.87 15.15
CA ASN A 85 11.04 -11.82 14.16
C ASN A 85 10.39 -11.11 12.97
N MET A 86 9.57 -10.09 13.24
CA MET A 86 8.96 -9.28 12.19
C MET A 86 10.02 -8.48 11.44
N PHE A 87 10.94 -7.85 12.16
CA PHE A 87 12.06 -7.14 11.56
C PHE A 87 12.92 -8.05 10.68
N TYR A 88 13.16 -9.28 11.12
CA TYR A 88 13.87 -10.29 10.30
C TYR A 88 13.09 -10.60 9.02
N GLU A 89 11.78 -10.90 9.12
CA GLU A 89 10.94 -11.29 7.97
C GLU A 89 10.85 -10.18 6.91
N ILE A 90 10.69 -8.92 7.29
CA ILE A 90 10.63 -7.82 6.31
C ILE A 90 11.97 -7.57 5.61
N ASN A 91 13.08 -8.01 6.20
CA ASN A 91 14.40 -7.92 5.58
C ASN A 91 14.81 -9.21 4.85
N HIS A 92 14.10 -10.33 5.08
CA HIS A 92 14.33 -11.63 4.45
C HIS A 92 12.98 -12.27 4.08
N PRO A 93 12.20 -11.64 3.16
CA PRO A 93 10.82 -12.01 2.94
C PRO A 93 10.70 -13.44 2.41
N SER A 94 10.11 -14.31 3.22
CA SER A 94 9.86 -15.71 2.85
C SER A 94 8.92 -15.83 1.64
N TYR A 95 8.02 -14.86 1.49
CA TYR A 95 7.11 -14.72 0.34
C TYR A 95 7.84 -14.55 -0.99
N ALA A 96 8.99 -13.87 -1.00
CA ALA A 96 9.77 -13.58 -2.21
C ALA A 96 10.87 -14.63 -2.49
N LYS A 97 10.92 -15.74 -1.73
CA LYS A 97 12.00 -16.73 -1.82
C LYS A 97 12.18 -17.29 -3.24
N GLY A 98 13.34 -17.04 -3.81
CA GLY A 98 13.72 -17.54 -5.14
C GLY A 98 13.18 -16.70 -6.32
N ALA A 99 12.47 -15.61 -6.05
CA ALA A 99 12.01 -14.68 -7.07
C ALA A 99 12.99 -13.50 -7.24
N LYS A 100 12.84 -12.74 -8.32
CA LYS A 100 13.51 -11.45 -8.48
C LYS A 100 12.83 -10.43 -7.58
N LEU A 101 13.61 -9.74 -6.73
CA LEU A 101 13.05 -8.76 -5.80
C LEU A 101 12.51 -7.50 -6.48
N ASP A 102 12.95 -7.21 -7.70
CA ASP A 102 12.48 -6.11 -8.55
C ASP A 102 11.29 -6.48 -9.45
N ASP A 103 10.73 -7.69 -9.30
CA ASP A 103 9.49 -8.07 -10.02
C ASP A 103 8.34 -7.16 -9.57
N PRO A 104 7.65 -6.43 -10.50
CA PRO A 104 6.57 -5.52 -10.15
C PRO A 104 5.40 -6.15 -9.40
N TYR A 105 5.19 -7.45 -9.49
CA TYR A 105 4.16 -8.14 -8.72
C TYR A 105 4.59 -8.50 -7.29
N LEU A 106 5.90 -8.39 -7.00
CA LEU A 106 6.44 -8.50 -5.65
C LEU A 106 6.79 -7.14 -5.06
N SER A 107 7.34 -6.26 -5.90
CA SER A 107 7.78 -4.93 -5.53
C SER A 107 7.11 -3.89 -6.46
N PRO A 108 5.84 -3.54 -6.19
CA PRO A 108 5.07 -2.65 -7.05
C PRO A 108 5.69 -1.27 -7.27
N LEU A 109 6.60 -0.87 -6.41
CA LEU A 109 7.41 0.35 -6.58
C LEU A 109 8.16 0.38 -7.93
N TYR A 110 8.48 -0.77 -8.51
CA TYR A 110 9.16 -0.87 -9.81
C TYR A 110 8.20 -1.04 -11.00
N GLY A 111 6.89 -1.10 -10.73
CA GLY A 111 5.88 -1.19 -11.78
C GLY A 111 5.65 0.13 -12.52
N ASP A 112 5.06 0.07 -13.69
CA ASP A 112 4.53 1.25 -14.40
C ASP A 112 3.13 1.56 -13.86
N LEU A 113 3.01 2.66 -13.08
CA LEU A 113 1.77 3.05 -12.43
C LEU A 113 0.82 3.85 -13.34
N THR A 114 1.25 4.19 -14.57
CA THR A 114 0.41 4.95 -15.51
C THR A 114 -0.97 4.32 -15.68
N GLY A 115 -2.02 5.10 -15.48
CA GLY A 115 -3.40 4.65 -15.63
C GLY A 115 -3.99 3.89 -14.43
N LEU A 116 -3.24 3.76 -13.32
CA LEU A 116 -3.80 3.29 -12.07
C LEU A 116 -4.82 4.31 -11.51
N PRO A 117 -5.75 3.88 -10.65
CA PRO A 117 -6.76 4.78 -10.09
C PRO A 117 -6.15 5.79 -9.10
N PRO A 118 -6.89 6.85 -8.76
CA PRO A 118 -6.48 7.75 -7.68
C PRO A 118 -6.15 6.97 -6.41
N MET A 119 -5.08 7.37 -5.71
CA MET A 119 -4.66 6.67 -4.50
C MET A 119 -4.41 7.62 -3.33
N LEU A 120 -4.82 7.18 -2.15
CA LEU A 120 -4.43 7.74 -0.87
C LEU A 120 -3.34 6.84 -0.27
N ILE A 121 -2.24 7.45 0.15
CA ILE A 121 -1.17 6.78 0.88
C ILE A 121 -1.07 7.45 2.25
N GLN A 122 -1.17 6.67 3.31
CA GLN A 122 -0.94 7.12 4.68
C GLN A 122 0.26 6.37 5.25
N THR A 123 1.09 7.03 6.03
CA THR A 123 2.31 6.41 6.60
C THR A 123 2.72 7.09 7.90
N GLY A 124 3.24 6.32 8.82
CA GLY A 124 3.78 6.82 10.08
C GLY A 124 5.19 7.39 9.91
N GLY A 125 5.48 8.52 10.54
CA GLY A 125 6.81 9.17 10.48
C GLY A 125 7.92 8.38 11.19
N TYR A 126 7.56 7.39 12.01
CA TYR A 126 8.50 6.51 12.73
C TYR A 126 8.57 5.10 12.15
N GLU A 127 7.78 4.78 11.12
CA GLU A 127 7.79 3.43 10.56
C GLU A 127 9.01 3.15 9.66
N VAL A 128 9.34 1.87 9.56
CA VAL A 128 10.45 1.40 8.71
C VAL A 128 10.11 1.52 7.21
N PHE A 129 8.84 1.59 6.83
CA PHE A 129 8.38 1.74 5.45
C PHE A 129 8.12 3.19 5.02
N LEU A 130 8.44 4.19 5.84
CA LEU A 130 8.23 5.62 5.52
C LEU A 130 8.74 6.00 4.13
N ASP A 131 10.01 5.68 3.82
CA ASP A 131 10.60 6.02 2.52
C ASP A 131 9.91 5.31 1.35
N GLU A 132 9.34 4.16 1.60
CA GLU A 132 8.62 3.38 0.58
C GLU A 132 7.31 4.05 0.20
N GLY A 133 6.54 4.51 1.19
CA GLY A 133 5.34 5.31 0.96
C GLY A 133 5.64 6.62 0.23
N MET A 134 6.71 7.31 0.64
CA MET A 134 7.16 8.55 -0.01
C MET A 134 7.57 8.32 -1.47
N LYS A 135 8.39 7.30 -1.76
CA LYS A 135 8.84 6.95 -3.11
C LYS A 135 7.66 6.51 -4.00
N LEU A 136 6.71 5.78 -3.42
CA LEU A 136 5.49 5.40 -4.15
C LEU A 136 4.69 6.63 -4.57
N ALA A 137 4.54 7.61 -3.69
CA ALA A 137 3.83 8.85 -4.01
C ALA A 137 4.55 9.66 -5.10
N GLU A 138 5.88 9.80 -5.00
CA GLU A 138 6.70 10.45 -6.02
C GLU A 138 6.55 9.76 -7.38
N LYS A 139 6.65 8.43 -7.39
CA LYS A 139 6.48 7.65 -8.61
C LYS A 139 5.07 7.77 -9.20
N ALA A 140 4.03 7.66 -8.38
CA ALA A 140 2.65 7.80 -8.82
C ALA A 140 2.42 9.18 -9.49
N ALA A 141 2.95 10.25 -8.87
CA ALA A 141 2.90 11.59 -9.46
C ALA A 141 3.67 11.69 -10.79
N SER A 142 4.83 11.04 -10.89
CA SER A 142 5.63 11.01 -12.12
C SER A 142 4.96 10.21 -13.25
N ASP A 143 4.12 9.24 -12.90
CA ASP A 143 3.36 8.41 -13.82
C ASP A 143 1.94 8.99 -14.09
N ASP A 144 1.72 10.30 -13.80
CA ASP A 144 0.46 11.03 -14.00
C ASP A 144 -0.73 10.43 -13.23
N VAL A 145 -0.49 9.73 -12.12
CA VAL A 145 -1.52 9.18 -11.23
C VAL A 145 -1.86 10.21 -10.15
N LYS A 146 -3.15 10.46 -9.94
CA LYS A 146 -3.60 11.31 -8.84
C LYS A 146 -3.29 10.63 -7.51
N VAL A 147 -2.44 11.25 -6.70
CA VAL A 147 -1.99 10.72 -5.41
C VAL A 147 -2.13 11.76 -4.31
N THR A 148 -2.54 11.31 -3.13
CA THR A 148 -2.45 12.03 -1.87
C THR A 148 -1.55 11.21 -0.96
N LEU A 149 -0.54 11.85 -0.35
CA LEU A 149 0.31 11.25 0.68
C LEU A 149 0.18 12.06 1.96
N THR A 150 -0.12 11.38 3.06
CA THR A 150 -0.07 11.97 4.41
C THR A 150 0.89 11.19 5.28
N VAL A 151 1.84 11.93 5.89
CA VAL A 151 2.77 11.39 6.88
C VAL A 151 2.31 11.84 8.25
N TYR A 152 1.97 10.90 9.13
CA TYR A 152 1.58 11.16 10.52
C TYR A 152 2.83 11.15 11.42
N PRO A 153 3.27 12.32 11.92
CA PRO A 153 4.50 12.42 12.72
C PRO A 153 4.44 11.52 13.96
N TYR A 154 5.57 10.88 14.26
CA TYR A 154 5.75 10.01 15.44
C TYR A 154 4.94 8.70 15.44
N MET A 155 4.10 8.44 14.44
CA MET A 155 3.33 7.20 14.34
C MET A 155 4.20 6.06 13.80
N SER A 156 3.99 4.89 14.38
CA SER A 156 4.60 3.61 13.95
C SER A 156 3.80 2.98 12.81
N HIS A 157 4.30 1.90 12.26
CA HIS A 157 3.64 1.09 11.24
C HIS A 157 2.21 0.69 11.63
N ASP A 158 1.27 0.79 10.68
CA ASP A 158 -0.15 0.44 10.82
C ASP A 158 -0.84 1.08 12.05
N PHE A 159 -0.42 2.30 12.44
CA PHE A 159 -0.91 2.97 13.64
C PHE A 159 -2.44 3.11 13.69
N PRO A 160 -3.18 3.36 12.57
CA PRO A 160 -4.62 3.53 12.65
C PRO A 160 -5.34 2.27 13.15
N PHE A 161 -4.77 1.09 12.88
CA PHE A 161 -5.33 -0.21 13.28
C PHE A 161 -4.75 -0.71 14.60
N CYS A 162 -3.50 -0.35 14.91
CA CYS A 162 -2.84 -0.78 16.14
C CYS A 162 -3.28 0.02 17.38
N VAL A 163 -3.58 1.30 17.20
CA VAL A 163 -3.98 2.23 18.29
C VAL A 163 -5.14 3.12 17.84
N PRO A 164 -6.31 2.55 17.54
CA PRO A 164 -7.43 3.26 16.91
C PRO A 164 -8.04 4.38 17.78
N GLU A 165 -7.73 4.42 19.08
CA GLU A 165 -8.32 5.38 20.03
C GLU A 165 -7.57 6.73 20.06
N ILE A 166 -6.38 6.85 19.48
CA ILE A 166 -5.63 8.10 19.47
C ILE A 166 -6.13 9.03 18.37
N GLN A 167 -5.92 10.34 18.55
CA GLN A 167 -6.44 11.36 17.63
C GLN A 167 -5.89 11.18 16.21
N ASP A 168 -4.58 10.89 16.07
CA ASP A 168 -3.96 10.68 14.75
C ASP A 168 -4.63 9.53 13.97
N SER A 169 -5.06 8.47 14.66
CA SER A 169 -5.78 7.35 14.04
C SER A 169 -7.19 7.74 13.61
N VAL A 170 -7.90 8.51 14.43
CA VAL A 170 -9.21 9.09 14.07
C VAL A 170 -9.06 9.97 12.84
N ASP A 171 -8.09 10.88 12.84
CA ASP A 171 -7.81 11.78 11.72
C ASP A 171 -7.48 11.01 10.43
N ALA A 172 -6.74 9.90 10.54
CA ALA A 172 -6.43 9.03 9.40
C ALA A 172 -7.69 8.39 8.80
N PHE A 173 -8.61 7.89 9.63
CA PHE A 173 -9.89 7.36 9.14
C PHE A 173 -10.80 8.45 8.55
N GLU A 174 -10.82 9.64 9.14
CA GLU A 174 -11.57 10.79 8.60
C GLU A 174 -11.01 11.25 7.25
N GLU A 175 -9.69 11.21 7.07
CA GLU A 175 -9.03 11.48 5.79
C GLU A 175 -9.41 10.43 4.74
N MET A 176 -9.40 9.13 5.07
CA MET A 176 -9.86 8.06 4.17
C MET A 176 -11.30 8.31 3.71
N GLN A 177 -12.21 8.62 4.65
CA GLN A 177 -13.61 8.93 4.33
C GLN A 177 -13.74 10.15 3.43
N SER A 178 -12.97 11.21 3.71
CA SER A 178 -12.95 12.44 2.91
C SER A 178 -12.42 12.17 1.49
N PHE A 179 -11.36 11.37 1.38
CA PHE A 179 -10.78 10.98 0.09
C PHE A 179 -11.77 10.17 -0.76
N ILE A 180 -12.50 9.23 -0.14
CA ILE A 180 -13.57 8.47 -0.80
C ILE A 180 -14.65 9.42 -1.34
N ASN A 181 -15.15 10.30 -0.50
CA ASN A 181 -16.23 11.26 -0.87
C ASN A 181 -15.82 12.20 -2.00
N LEU A 182 -14.54 12.57 -2.08
CA LEU A 182 -14.03 13.46 -3.13
C LEU A 182 -13.79 12.75 -4.47
N ASN A 183 -13.49 11.48 -4.47
CA ASN A 183 -13.05 10.75 -5.66
C ASN A 183 -14.07 9.73 -6.19
N MET A 184 -14.98 9.27 -5.36
CA MET A 184 -16.09 8.40 -5.77
C MET A 184 -17.37 9.23 -5.79
N LYS A 185 -17.76 9.64 -6.99
CA LYS A 185 -19.07 10.28 -7.18
C LYS A 185 -20.13 9.19 -7.39
N PRO A 186 -21.32 9.35 -6.78
CA PRO A 186 -22.43 8.45 -7.02
C PRO A 186 -22.89 8.46 -8.49
#